data_2a0c09623f76fd66a3315d5663d469a1
#
_entry.id   2a0c09623f76fd66a3315d5663d469a1
#
_cell.length_a   1.000
_cell.length_b   1.000
_cell.length_c   1.000
_cell.angle_alpha   90.00
_cell.angle_beta   90.00
_cell.angle_gamma   90.00
#
_symmetry.space_group_name_H-M   'P 1'
#
loop_
_entity.id
_entity.type
_entity.pdbx_description
1 polymer ?
#
loop_
_entity_poly.entity_id
_entity_poly.type
_entity_poly.pdbx_seq_one_letter_code
_entity_poly.pdbx_strand_id
1 'polypeptide(L)'
;MAEKLVFLDKYQCKILTILKSIEKPAINTQGFRKCAMKSIIGRFPYRIEDNTMRVSRFPLTTLRETPADAEVISHQLMLRAGMIRRLASGLYTWMPYGLRVLRKVEAIVREEMNNAGALEVLMPSIQPAELWQESGRWEKYGAELLRIRDRHSRDFCYGPTHEEIITDYARKELSSYKQLPINFYQIQTKFRDEVRPRFGVMRAREFLMKDAYSFHLTQESLQETYDAMYAAYSRIFQRLGLNFRPVQADTGSIGGNASHEFHVLADSGEDAIAFASGSNYAANIELAEAVCLIAERAAPTEAMREVDTPNAKTIEELVAQFGLPIEKTVKTLIVAAAEESEHAFIALLIRGDHTLNEIKAEKIPGIAVPLQFAREDEIRALIGAGPGSLGPVGLTIPVVADRTVANMSDFGAGANVDGKHLFGINWERDVALAQVADLRNVLEGDPSPDGCGTLSIVRGIEVGHIFQLGKTYSSKLNATVLDENGKAQVMTMGCYGIGVSRVVASAIEQNNDEFGIRWPAAIAPFTVVLAPLNMQKSPDVAAKAEELYAQLQTAGVDVLLDDRALRPGVMFADHELLGIPHRVIISERGLQAGELEYKARSGGDAVKVPVADILAFIKGL
;
A
#
# COMPACT_ATOMS: atom_id res chain seq x y z
N MET A 1 -10.91 9.96 -27.68
CA MET A 1 -10.93 9.45 -29.05
C MET A 1 -11.79 10.34 -29.97
N ALA A 2 -12.94 10.82 -29.53
CA ALA A 2 -13.81 11.69 -30.33
C ALA A 2 -13.20 13.06 -30.68
N GLU A 3 -12.47 13.71 -29.78
CA GLU A 3 -11.81 15.00 -30.06
C GLU A 3 -10.60 14.89 -30.99
N LYS A 4 -9.88 13.77 -31.02
CA LYS A 4 -8.84 13.50 -32.01
C LYS A 4 -9.41 13.27 -33.42
N LEU A 5 -10.60 12.68 -33.51
CA LEU A 5 -11.32 12.50 -34.76
C LEU A 5 -11.87 13.84 -35.30
N VAL A 6 -12.38 14.73 -34.44
CA VAL A 6 -12.85 16.07 -34.81
C VAL A 6 -11.69 16.97 -35.24
N PHE A 7 -10.52 16.82 -34.63
CA PHE A 7 -9.32 17.59 -35.02
C PHE A 7 -8.76 17.14 -36.39
N LEU A 8 -8.78 15.83 -36.65
CA LEU A 8 -8.40 15.28 -37.97
C LEU A 8 -9.37 15.68 -39.07
N ASP A 9 -10.67 15.69 -38.79
CA ASP A 9 -11.71 16.10 -39.76
C ASP A 9 -11.59 17.60 -40.17
N LYS A 10 -11.30 18.50 -39.21
CA LYS A 10 -11.08 19.93 -39.49
C LYS A 10 -9.84 20.18 -40.33
N TYR A 11 -8.78 19.38 -40.21
CA TYR A 11 -7.58 19.51 -41.03
C TYR A 11 -7.76 18.84 -42.40
N GLN A 12 -8.47 17.71 -42.49
CA GLN A 12 -8.82 17.10 -43.78
C GLN A 12 -9.73 18.02 -44.61
N CYS A 13 -10.73 18.68 -44.01
CA CYS A 13 -11.56 19.67 -44.69
C CYS A 13 -10.76 20.88 -45.21
N LYS A 14 -9.78 21.40 -44.46
CA LYS A 14 -8.92 22.50 -44.92
C LYS A 14 -7.99 22.06 -46.07
N ILE A 15 -7.44 20.86 -46.02
CA ILE A 15 -6.59 20.30 -47.07
C ILE A 15 -7.43 20.03 -48.33
N LEU A 16 -8.65 19.52 -48.22
CA LEU A 16 -9.59 19.32 -49.31
C LEU A 16 -10.04 20.66 -49.93
N THR A 17 -10.18 21.71 -49.14
CA THR A 17 -10.54 23.06 -49.62
C THR A 17 -9.37 23.69 -50.40
N ILE A 18 -8.14 23.52 -49.95
CA ILE A 18 -6.92 23.98 -50.66
C ILE A 18 -6.71 23.18 -51.93
N LEU A 19 -6.99 21.88 -51.94
CA LEU A 19 -6.88 21.04 -53.14
C LEU A 19 -7.98 21.35 -54.19
N LYS A 20 -9.19 21.76 -53.77
CA LYS A 20 -10.27 22.20 -54.68
C LYS A 20 -10.03 23.58 -55.29
N SER A 21 -9.22 24.45 -54.67
CA SER A 21 -8.86 25.77 -55.24
C SER A 21 -7.75 25.71 -56.31
N ILE A 22 -7.16 24.53 -56.56
CA ILE A 22 -6.09 24.31 -57.54
C ILE A 22 -6.62 23.68 -58.87
N GLU A 23 -7.94 23.37 -58.95
CA GLU A 23 -8.53 22.84 -60.16
C GLU A 23 -8.96 23.95 -61.15
N LYS A 24 -7.99 24.42 -62.00
CA LYS A 24 -8.24 24.92 -63.35
C LYS A 24 -7.15 24.39 -64.27
N PRO A 25 -7.43 24.21 -65.58
CA PRO A 25 -7.00 23.00 -66.30
C PRO A 25 -5.64 23.13 -67.02
N ALA A 26 -5.02 21.94 -67.18
CA ALA A 26 -3.90 21.64 -68.04
C ALA A 26 -2.48 21.68 -67.48
N ILE A 27 -2.19 20.71 -66.55
CA ILE A 27 -0.82 20.17 -66.38
C ILE A 27 -0.94 18.75 -65.80
N ASN A 28 -0.12 17.82 -66.33
CA ASN A 28 -0.09 16.40 -65.98
C ASN A 28 0.10 16.15 -64.52
N THR A 29 -1.00 15.82 -63.80
CA THR A 29 -1.11 15.85 -62.32
C THR A 29 -0.48 14.66 -61.57
N GLN A 30 -0.03 13.59 -62.25
CA GLN A 30 0.55 12.42 -61.57
C GLN A 30 1.97 12.65 -61.04
N GLY A 31 2.79 13.44 -61.71
CA GLY A 31 4.14 13.80 -61.25
C GLY A 31 4.12 14.78 -60.07
N PHE A 32 3.17 15.73 -60.08
CA PHE A 32 3.07 16.77 -59.05
C PHE A 32 2.51 16.25 -57.70
N ARG A 33 1.59 15.28 -57.74
CA ARG A 33 1.06 14.67 -56.51
C ARG A 33 2.12 13.88 -55.76
N LYS A 34 3.01 13.16 -56.45
CA LYS A 34 4.11 12.43 -55.79
C LYS A 34 5.22 13.35 -55.25
N CYS A 35 5.49 14.48 -55.94
CA CYS A 35 6.51 15.43 -55.51
C CYS A 35 6.03 16.34 -54.35
N ALA A 36 4.78 16.83 -54.41
CA ALA A 36 4.20 17.65 -53.35
C ALA A 36 3.98 16.84 -52.04
N MET A 37 3.59 15.56 -52.15
CA MET A 37 3.45 14.70 -50.97
C MET A 37 4.81 14.37 -50.31
N LYS A 38 5.87 14.17 -51.09
CA LYS A 38 7.24 14.00 -50.59
C LYS A 38 7.80 15.27 -49.93
N SER A 39 7.49 16.46 -50.44
CA SER A 39 8.01 17.71 -49.88
C SER A 39 7.23 18.21 -48.64
N ILE A 40 5.95 17.84 -48.50
CA ILE A 40 5.14 18.17 -47.30
C ILE A 40 5.47 17.20 -46.15
N ILE A 41 5.70 15.92 -46.43
CA ILE A 41 6.13 14.93 -45.44
C ILE A 41 7.58 15.19 -44.97
N GLY A 42 8.44 15.80 -45.80
CA GLY A 42 9.82 16.12 -45.45
C GLY A 42 10.03 17.39 -44.58
N ARG A 43 8.96 18.14 -44.23
CA ARG A 43 9.06 19.40 -43.49
C ARG A 43 8.38 19.41 -42.10
N PHE A 44 7.85 18.30 -41.66
CA PHE A 44 7.49 18.17 -40.25
C PHE A 44 8.74 17.76 -39.46
N PRO A 45 9.27 18.62 -38.55
CA PRO A 45 10.46 18.28 -37.75
C PRO A 45 10.20 17.23 -36.66
N TYR A 46 9.03 16.63 -36.62
CA TYR A 46 8.69 15.51 -35.76
C TYR A 46 8.68 14.21 -36.59
N ARG A 47 9.85 13.69 -36.90
CA ARG A 47 10.01 12.26 -37.15
C ARG A 47 9.71 11.53 -35.88
N ILE A 48 8.59 10.79 -35.82
CA ILE A 48 8.24 9.82 -34.76
C ILE A 48 9.26 8.65 -34.73
N GLU A 49 10.36 8.71 -35.51
CA GLU A 49 11.32 7.63 -35.67
C GLU A 49 12.50 7.64 -34.66
N ASP A 50 12.57 8.59 -33.74
CA ASP A 50 13.69 8.68 -32.79
C ASP A 50 13.25 8.70 -31.34
N ASN A 51 12.45 7.72 -30.90
CA ASN A 51 12.29 7.43 -29.46
C ASN A 51 13.51 6.62 -28.96
N THR A 52 14.70 7.15 -29.27
CA THR A 52 15.96 6.52 -28.91
C THR A 52 16.20 6.71 -27.42
N MET A 53 16.15 5.61 -26.64
CA MET A 53 16.48 5.60 -25.23
C MET A 53 17.99 5.61 -25.07
N ARG A 54 18.57 6.82 -25.18
CA ARG A 54 20.00 7.08 -24.93
C ARG A 54 20.16 8.15 -23.87
N VAL A 55 21.18 8.02 -23.06
CA VAL A 55 21.36 8.87 -21.85
C VAL A 55 21.52 10.34 -22.21
N SER A 56 22.10 10.67 -23.37
CA SER A 56 22.17 12.06 -23.86
C SER A 56 20.80 12.72 -24.09
N ARG A 57 19.74 11.94 -24.26
CA ARG A 57 18.35 12.41 -24.49
C ARG A 57 17.38 11.98 -23.40
N PHE A 58 17.72 10.96 -22.63
CA PHE A 58 16.96 10.45 -21.48
C PHE A 58 17.71 10.83 -20.19
N PRO A 59 17.31 11.91 -19.50
CA PRO A 59 18.09 12.46 -18.41
C PRO A 59 18.12 11.49 -17.22
N LEU A 60 19.29 10.92 -16.95
CA LEU A 60 19.59 10.22 -15.71
C LEU A 60 20.17 11.24 -14.72
N THR A 61 19.39 11.60 -13.71
CA THR A 61 19.78 12.59 -12.71
C THR A 61 20.15 11.91 -11.39
N THR A 62 21.18 11.05 -11.44
CA THR A 62 21.67 10.32 -10.26
C THR A 62 22.31 11.27 -9.25
N LEU A 63 22.20 10.94 -7.96
CA LEU A 63 22.84 11.65 -6.85
C LEU A 63 23.86 10.73 -6.20
N ARG A 64 25.03 11.27 -5.92
CA ARG A 64 26.10 10.53 -5.23
C ARG A 64 25.78 10.34 -3.75
N GLU A 65 25.27 11.40 -3.12
CA GLU A 65 24.98 11.42 -1.70
C GLU A 65 23.50 11.18 -1.43
N THR A 66 23.20 10.57 -0.30
CA THR A 66 21.85 10.36 0.18
C THR A 66 21.32 11.65 0.80
N PRO A 67 20.14 12.16 0.37
CA PRO A 67 19.50 13.29 1.03
C PRO A 67 19.23 13.00 2.51
N ALA A 68 19.49 13.98 3.38
CA ALA A 68 19.40 13.81 4.84
C ALA A 68 17.99 13.52 5.37
N ASP A 69 16.95 13.86 4.59
CA ASP A 69 15.55 13.64 4.91
C ASP A 69 14.99 12.28 4.44
N ALA A 70 15.84 11.43 3.84
CA ALA A 70 15.46 10.10 3.39
C ALA A 70 15.83 9.04 4.45
N GLU A 71 14.81 8.53 5.14
CA GLU A 71 14.98 7.59 6.26
C GLU A 71 15.12 6.13 5.81
N VAL A 72 14.19 5.64 4.97
CA VAL A 72 14.16 4.24 4.52
C VAL A 72 14.91 4.06 3.21
N ILE A 73 15.35 2.83 2.94
CA ILE A 73 16.22 2.53 1.79
C ILE A 73 15.55 2.81 0.44
N SER A 74 14.26 2.53 0.30
CA SER A 74 13.52 2.84 -0.93
C SER A 74 13.51 4.33 -1.22
N HIS A 75 13.23 5.18 -0.21
CA HIS A 75 13.24 6.63 -0.36
C HIS A 75 14.62 7.15 -0.77
N GLN A 76 15.67 6.65 -0.10
CA GLN A 76 17.07 6.99 -0.42
C GLN A 76 17.42 6.64 -1.85
N LEU A 77 17.15 5.41 -2.27
CA LEU A 77 17.49 4.92 -3.61
C LEU A 77 16.64 5.56 -4.70
N MET A 78 15.36 5.81 -4.47
CA MET A 78 14.49 6.51 -5.44
C MET A 78 14.97 7.94 -5.70
N LEU A 79 15.41 8.66 -4.67
CA LEU A 79 15.99 10.00 -4.84
C LEU A 79 17.36 9.94 -5.54
N ARG A 80 18.26 9.03 -5.10
CA ARG A 80 19.61 8.86 -5.66
C ARG A 80 19.58 8.40 -7.12
N ALA A 81 18.70 7.45 -7.45
CA ALA A 81 18.54 6.95 -8.81
C ALA A 81 17.77 7.92 -9.74
N GLY A 82 17.33 9.08 -9.24
CA GLY A 82 16.58 10.03 -10.04
C GLY A 82 15.21 9.56 -10.48
N MET A 83 14.56 8.72 -9.68
CA MET A 83 13.20 8.22 -9.95
C MET A 83 12.13 9.23 -9.56
N ILE A 84 12.36 9.94 -8.47
CA ILE A 84 11.45 10.97 -7.93
C ILE A 84 12.21 12.23 -7.54
N ARG A 85 11.46 13.35 -7.47
CA ARG A 85 11.93 14.60 -6.87
C ARG A 85 10.84 15.16 -5.96
N ARG A 86 11.23 15.57 -4.76
CA ARG A 86 10.32 16.17 -3.80
C ARG A 86 9.89 17.56 -4.28
N LEU A 87 8.59 17.80 -4.34
CA LEU A 87 8.01 19.12 -4.58
C LEU A 87 7.67 19.80 -3.25
N ALA A 88 6.98 19.08 -2.38
CA ALA A 88 6.62 19.49 -1.02
C ALA A 88 6.54 18.24 -0.13
N SER A 89 6.21 18.40 1.16
CA SER A 89 6.02 17.27 2.07
C SER A 89 4.92 16.34 1.53
N GLY A 90 5.26 15.06 1.30
CA GLY A 90 4.36 14.05 0.74
C GLY A 90 3.95 14.24 -0.72
N LEU A 91 4.58 15.17 -1.47
CA LEU A 91 4.31 15.42 -2.88
C LEU A 91 5.58 15.22 -3.71
N TYR A 92 5.53 14.33 -4.71
CA TYR A 92 6.68 13.95 -5.51
C TYR A 92 6.40 14.00 -7.00
N THR A 93 7.36 14.54 -7.75
CA THR A 93 7.39 14.42 -9.21
C THR A 93 8.05 13.08 -9.57
N TRP A 94 7.35 12.24 -10.32
CA TRP A 94 7.94 11.04 -10.91
C TRP A 94 8.76 11.43 -12.13
N MET A 95 10.05 11.18 -12.08
CA MET A 95 10.99 11.45 -13.17
C MET A 95 10.90 10.35 -14.24
N PRO A 96 11.41 10.57 -15.46
CA PRO A 96 11.26 9.61 -16.56
C PRO A 96 11.67 8.18 -16.23
N TYR A 97 12.75 7.99 -15.47
CA TYR A 97 13.22 6.68 -15.04
C TYR A 97 12.22 5.99 -14.09
N GLY A 98 11.79 6.69 -13.05
CA GLY A 98 10.81 6.16 -12.09
C GLY A 98 9.44 5.92 -12.72
N LEU A 99 9.02 6.82 -13.63
CA LEU A 99 7.74 6.68 -14.33
C LEU A 99 7.68 5.41 -15.20
N ARG A 100 8.80 4.99 -15.81
CA ARG A 100 8.84 3.71 -16.55
C ARG A 100 8.54 2.52 -15.65
N VAL A 101 9.12 2.47 -14.45
CA VAL A 101 8.84 1.43 -13.45
C VAL A 101 7.37 1.46 -13.04
N LEU A 102 6.86 2.64 -12.69
CA LEU A 102 5.46 2.83 -12.30
C LEU A 102 4.49 2.33 -13.38
N ARG A 103 4.77 2.65 -14.66
CA ARG A 103 3.94 2.19 -15.80
C ARG A 103 4.01 0.68 -16.02
N LYS A 104 5.12 0.02 -15.73
CA LYS A 104 5.22 -1.45 -15.77
C LYS A 104 4.39 -2.09 -14.65
N VAL A 105 4.41 -1.54 -13.44
CA VAL A 105 3.53 -1.98 -12.36
C VAL A 105 2.06 -1.80 -12.73
N GLU A 106 1.68 -0.61 -13.24
CA GLU A 106 0.31 -0.36 -13.74
C GLU A 106 -0.13 -1.36 -14.80
N ALA A 107 0.75 -1.70 -15.74
CA ALA A 107 0.44 -2.62 -16.82
C ALA A 107 0.12 -4.03 -16.30
N ILE A 108 0.91 -4.54 -15.35
CA ILE A 108 0.66 -5.85 -14.71
C ILE A 108 -0.65 -5.82 -13.93
N VAL A 109 -0.90 -4.76 -13.15
CA VAL A 109 -2.15 -4.61 -12.39
C VAL A 109 -3.35 -4.57 -13.34
N ARG A 110 -3.29 -3.77 -14.41
CA ARG A 110 -4.36 -3.64 -15.41
C ARG A 110 -4.66 -4.97 -16.09
N GLU A 111 -3.62 -5.70 -16.50
CA GLU A 111 -3.76 -6.99 -17.14
C GLU A 111 -4.47 -8.00 -16.23
N GLU A 112 -4.07 -8.12 -14.97
CA GLU A 112 -4.70 -9.06 -14.02
C GLU A 112 -6.13 -8.65 -13.64
N MET A 113 -6.43 -7.35 -13.56
CA MET A 113 -7.80 -6.88 -13.38
C MET A 113 -8.69 -7.23 -14.57
N ASN A 114 -8.20 -7.03 -15.79
CA ASN A 114 -8.92 -7.41 -17.02
C ASN A 114 -9.13 -8.93 -17.10
N ASN A 115 -8.09 -9.72 -16.76
CA ASN A 115 -8.17 -11.18 -16.72
C ASN A 115 -9.18 -11.69 -15.68
N ALA A 116 -9.38 -10.95 -14.59
CA ALA A 116 -10.39 -11.23 -13.58
C ALA A 116 -11.79 -10.73 -13.97
N GLY A 117 -11.97 -10.19 -15.17
CA GLY A 117 -13.27 -9.74 -15.70
C GLY A 117 -13.72 -8.37 -15.21
N ALA A 118 -12.86 -7.58 -14.57
CA ALA A 118 -13.18 -6.23 -14.15
C ALA A 118 -13.14 -5.24 -15.34
N LEU A 119 -13.97 -4.22 -15.31
CA LEU A 119 -14.12 -3.21 -16.37
C LEU A 119 -13.46 -1.90 -15.96
N GLU A 120 -12.55 -1.39 -16.80
CA GLU A 120 -11.85 -0.13 -16.51
C GLU A 120 -12.77 1.07 -16.74
N VAL A 121 -12.84 1.95 -15.73
CA VAL A 121 -13.51 3.25 -15.77
C VAL A 121 -12.53 4.35 -15.37
N LEU A 122 -12.90 5.61 -15.54
CA LEU A 122 -12.15 6.75 -15.01
C LEU A 122 -13.14 7.76 -14.43
N MET A 123 -13.13 7.87 -13.12
CA MET A 123 -14.03 8.74 -12.36
C MET A 123 -13.37 10.09 -12.04
N PRO A 124 -14.14 11.16 -11.76
CA PRO A 124 -13.57 12.44 -11.34
C PRO A 124 -12.77 12.33 -10.04
N SER A 125 -11.64 13.04 -9.94
CA SER A 125 -10.88 13.16 -8.69
C SER A 125 -11.52 14.15 -7.72
N ILE A 126 -12.19 15.20 -8.26
CA ILE A 126 -12.95 16.18 -7.47
C ILE A 126 -14.37 15.65 -7.29
N GLN A 127 -14.80 15.54 -6.06
CA GLN A 127 -16.02 14.87 -5.67
C GLN A 127 -16.96 15.83 -4.93
N PRO A 128 -18.27 15.87 -5.23
CA PRO A 128 -19.22 16.74 -4.56
C PRO A 128 -19.44 16.30 -3.11
N ALA A 129 -19.52 17.28 -2.20
CA ALA A 129 -19.72 17.03 -0.77
C ALA A 129 -21.02 16.28 -0.46
N GLU A 130 -22.06 16.50 -1.27
CA GLU A 130 -23.38 15.91 -1.08
C GLU A 130 -23.35 14.38 -1.03
N LEU A 131 -22.52 13.73 -1.87
CA LEU A 131 -22.39 12.27 -1.85
C LEU A 131 -21.73 11.75 -0.57
N TRP A 132 -20.74 12.50 -0.07
CA TRP A 132 -20.05 12.21 1.19
C TRP A 132 -20.93 12.45 2.41
N GLN A 133 -21.82 13.47 2.34
CA GLN A 133 -22.84 13.74 3.35
C GLN A 133 -23.90 12.61 3.34
N GLU A 134 -24.36 12.18 2.15
CA GLU A 134 -25.32 11.09 1.98
C GLU A 134 -24.78 9.76 2.56
N SER A 135 -23.49 9.45 2.36
CA SER A 135 -22.83 8.29 2.98
C SER A 135 -22.59 8.45 4.49
N GLY A 136 -22.65 9.69 5.00
CA GLY A 136 -22.32 10.04 6.39
C GLY A 136 -20.84 10.07 6.67
N ARG A 137 -19.96 10.09 5.64
CA ARG A 137 -18.49 10.12 5.80
C ARG A 137 -17.89 11.51 5.74
N TRP A 138 -18.65 12.55 5.36
CA TRP A 138 -18.12 13.90 5.27
C TRP A 138 -17.47 14.39 6.57
N GLU A 139 -18.10 14.13 7.71
CA GLU A 139 -17.53 14.47 9.02
C GLU A 139 -16.64 13.33 9.57
N LYS A 140 -17.06 12.08 9.40
CA LYS A 140 -16.38 10.91 10.00
C LYS A 140 -14.99 10.66 9.42
N TYR A 141 -14.72 11.06 8.18
CA TYR A 141 -13.39 10.86 7.56
C TYR A 141 -12.31 11.72 8.22
N GLY A 142 -12.70 12.77 8.92
CA GLY A 142 -11.78 13.62 9.67
C GLY A 142 -10.97 14.60 8.82
N ALA A 143 -9.80 14.96 9.35
CA ALA A 143 -8.94 16.01 8.79
C ALA A 143 -8.19 15.58 7.52
N GLU A 144 -8.03 14.29 7.29
CA GLU A 144 -7.35 13.77 6.09
C GLU A 144 -8.16 13.98 4.80
N LEU A 145 -9.46 14.29 4.90
CA LEU A 145 -10.28 14.66 3.75
C LEU A 145 -9.97 16.10 3.32
N LEU A 146 -9.28 16.26 2.18
CA LEU A 146 -9.00 17.59 1.62
C LEU A 146 -10.28 18.21 1.07
N ARG A 147 -10.92 19.07 1.88
CA ARG A 147 -12.13 19.82 1.52
C ARG A 147 -11.77 21.07 0.75
N ILE A 148 -12.48 21.34 -0.33
CA ILE A 148 -12.26 22.47 -1.23
C ILE A 148 -13.60 23.16 -1.57
N ARG A 149 -13.53 24.42 -1.97
CA ARG A 149 -14.69 25.18 -2.47
C ARG A 149 -14.46 25.63 -3.90
N ASP A 150 -15.50 25.52 -4.71
CA ASP A 150 -15.47 26.10 -6.04
C ASP A 150 -15.75 27.62 -6.01
N ARG A 151 -15.65 28.27 -7.18
CA ARG A 151 -15.94 29.71 -7.33
C ARG A 151 -17.38 30.12 -6.98
N HIS A 152 -18.28 29.16 -6.86
CA HIS A 152 -19.70 29.37 -6.50
C HIS A 152 -19.96 29.00 -5.04
N SER A 153 -18.92 28.82 -4.23
CA SER A 153 -18.98 28.44 -2.81
C SER A 153 -19.65 27.10 -2.54
N ARG A 154 -19.63 26.18 -3.52
CA ARG A 154 -20.06 24.78 -3.33
C ARG A 154 -18.93 23.97 -2.76
N ASP A 155 -19.24 23.11 -1.80
CA ASP A 155 -18.26 22.25 -1.15
C ASP A 155 -17.99 20.99 -1.98
N PHE A 156 -16.72 20.65 -2.08
CA PHE A 156 -16.17 19.45 -2.72
C PHE A 156 -15.05 18.88 -1.87
N CYS A 157 -14.56 17.71 -2.21
CA CYS A 157 -13.27 17.20 -1.74
C CYS A 157 -12.43 16.66 -2.89
N TYR A 158 -11.12 16.58 -2.67
CA TYR A 158 -10.27 15.74 -3.50
C TYR A 158 -10.39 14.29 -3.02
N GLY A 159 -10.78 13.37 -3.89
CA GLY A 159 -11.11 12.00 -3.52
C GLY A 159 -9.94 11.21 -2.93
N PRO A 160 -10.00 10.82 -1.66
CA PRO A 160 -9.07 9.88 -1.06
C PRO A 160 -9.38 8.43 -1.45
N THR A 161 -10.62 8.19 -1.89
CA THR A 161 -11.21 6.94 -2.35
C THR A 161 -12.50 7.24 -3.14
N HIS A 162 -13.19 6.26 -3.73
CA HIS A 162 -14.30 6.50 -4.64
C HIS A 162 -15.56 5.65 -4.37
N GLU A 163 -15.78 5.15 -3.15
CA GLU A 163 -16.98 4.37 -2.80
C GLU A 163 -18.26 5.13 -3.10
N GLU A 164 -18.32 6.40 -2.73
CA GLU A 164 -19.49 7.27 -2.95
C GLU A 164 -19.76 7.46 -4.44
N ILE A 165 -18.73 7.75 -5.21
CA ILE A 165 -18.84 8.08 -6.63
C ILE A 165 -19.26 6.86 -7.45
N ILE A 166 -18.67 5.70 -7.18
CA ILE A 166 -19.01 4.49 -7.92
C ILE A 166 -20.40 3.96 -7.52
N THR A 167 -20.82 4.17 -6.26
CA THR A 167 -22.18 3.82 -5.82
C THR A 167 -23.21 4.73 -6.47
N ASP A 168 -22.93 6.03 -6.60
CA ASP A 168 -23.78 6.98 -7.33
C ASP A 168 -23.87 6.62 -8.83
N TYR A 169 -22.75 6.23 -9.44
CA TYR A 169 -22.74 5.71 -10.80
C TYR A 169 -23.61 4.45 -10.92
N ALA A 170 -23.40 3.47 -10.05
CA ALA A 170 -24.12 2.20 -10.09
C ALA A 170 -25.63 2.37 -9.90
N ARG A 171 -26.10 3.24 -8.97
CA ARG A 171 -27.53 3.49 -8.75
C ARG A 171 -28.22 4.14 -9.95
N LYS A 172 -27.47 4.81 -10.84
CA LYS A 172 -27.99 5.47 -12.04
C LYS A 172 -27.98 4.57 -13.27
N GLU A 173 -27.02 3.66 -13.35
CA GLU A 173 -26.77 2.87 -14.56
C GLU A 173 -27.23 1.40 -14.43
N LEU A 174 -27.32 0.87 -13.19
CA LEU A 174 -27.75 -0.49 -12.95
C LEU A 174 -29.21 -0.50 -12.50
N SER A 175 -30.06 -1.23 -13.20
CA SER A 175 -31.51 -1.28 -12.94
C SER A 175 -32.06 -2.70 -12.74
N SER A 176 -31.30 -3.73 -13.16
CA SER A 176 -31.76 -5.12 -13.15
C SER A 176 -30.68 -6.06 -12.58
N TYR A 177 -31.11 -7.06 -11.83
CA TYR A 177 -30.27 -8.15 -11.35
C TYR A 177 -29.47 -8.87 -12.44
N LYS A 178 -29.96 -8.83 -13.70
CA LYS A 178 -29.28 -9.44 -14.85
C LYS A 178 -27.97 -8.75 -15.23
N GLN A 179 -27.73 -7.54 -14.71
CA GLN A 179 -26.51 -6.80 -14.90
C GLN A 179 -25.44 -7.15 -13.83
N LEU A 180 -25.81 -7.96 -12.83
CA LEU A 180 -24.95 -8.38 -11.72
C LEU A 180 -24.51 -9.86 -11.88
N PRO A 181 -23.35 -10.25 -11.38
CA PRO A 181 -22.35 -9.38 -10.75
C PRO A 181 -21.58 -8.53 -11.77
N ILE A 182 -21.11 -7.37 -11.33
CA ILE A 182 -20.25 -6.50 -12.15
C ILE A 182 -19.16 -5.90 -11.28
N ASN A 183 -17.95 -5.75 -11.83
CA ASN A 183 -16.80 -5.17 -11.14
C ASN A 183 -16.18 -4.06 -12.00
N PHE A 184 -16.09 -2.85 -11.44
CA PHE A 184 -15.46 -1.70 -12.09
C PHE A 184 -14.15 -1.37 -11.40
N TYR A 185 -13.13 -0.95 -12.14
CA TYR A 185 -11.87 -0.49 -11.57
C TYR A 185 -11.33 0.74 -12.29
N GLN A 186 -10.47 1.48 -11.60
CA GLN A 186 -9.68 2.55 -12.17
C GLN A 186 -8.25 2.52 -11.63
N ILE A 187 -7.33 3.17 -12.33
CA ILE A 187 -6.00 3.51 -11.82
C ILE A 187 -5.90 5.03 -11.87
N GLN A 188 -5.90 5.66 -10.70
CA GLN A 188 -6.04 7.10 -10.59
C GLN A 188 -5.30 7.64 -9.37
N THR A 189 -4.91 8.91 -9.45
CA THR A 189 -4.34 9.67 -8.34
C THR A 189 -5.38 9.88 -7.23
N LYS A 190 -4.96 9.63 -6.00
CA LYS A 190 -5.70 9.92 -4.77
C LYS A 190 -4.93 10.95 -3.95
N PHE A 191 -5.64 11.64 -3.07
CA PHE A 191 -5.04 12.55 -2.13
C PHE A 191 -5.60 12.29 -0.72
N ARG A 192 -4.70 12.13 0.25
CA ARG A 192 -5.01 12.07 1.68
C ARG A 192 -4.14 13.11 2.39
N ASP A 193 -4.76 13.99 3.16
CA ASP A 193 -4.04 15.06 3.87
C ASP A 193 -3.35 14.51 5.13
N GLU A 194 -2.43 13.58 4.90
CA GLU A 194 -1.64 12.90 5.92
C GLU A 194 -0.97 13.88 6.87
N VAL A 195 -1.13 13.68 8.17
CA VAL A 195 -0.52 14.53 9.21
C VAL A 195 1.01 14.41 9.19
N ARG A 196 1.53 13.20 8.94
CA ARG A 196 2.97 12.91 8.93
C ARG A 196 3.35 12.09 7.69
N PRO A 197 3.40 12.70 6.51
CA PRO A 197 3.90 12.02 5.32
C PRO A 197 5.38 11.69 5.52
N ARG A 198 5.76 10.44 5.26
CA ARG A 198 7.11 9.92 5.50
C ARG A 198 7.44 8.81 4.50
N PHE A 199 8.70 8.39 4.46
CA PHE A 199 9.17 7.27 3.64
C PHE A 199 8.94 7.46 2.14
N GLY A 200 9.07 8.70 1.64
CA GLY A 200 8.93 9.01 0.21
C GLY A 200 7.52 8.73 -0.31
N VAL A 201 7.43 7.92 -1.39
CA VAL A 201 6.15 7.56 -2.00
C VAL A 201 5.42 6.43 -1.27
N MET A 202 5.99 5.88 -0.23
CA MET A 202 5.37 4.80 0.55
C MET A 202 4.18 5.34 1.38
N ARG A 203 4.35 6.54 1.98
CA ARG A 203 3.29 7.25 2.71
C ARG A 203 3.24 8.72 2.27
N ALA A 204 2.94 8.91 0.99
CA ALA A 204 2.76 10.21 0.37
C ALA A 204 1.32 10.72 0.53
N ARG A 205 1.14 12.04 0.44
CA ARG A 205 -0.19 12.67 0.42
C ARG A 205 -0.91 12.49 -0.91
N GLU A 206 -0.15 12.55 -2.01
CA GLU A 206 -0.65 12.28 -3.36
C GLU A 206 0.00 10.99 -3.88
N PHE A 207 -0.80 10.04 -4.33
CA PHE A 207 -0.34 8.73 -4.75
C PHE A 207 -1.25 8.10 -5.80
N LEU A 208 -0.70 7.15 -6.57
CA LEU A 208 -1.45 6.41 -7.55
C LEU A 208 -2.01 5.13 -6.95
N MET A 209 -3.33 4.95 -7.07
CA MET A 209 -4.05 3.77 -6.57
C MET A 209 -4.82 3.11 -7.72
N LYS A 210 -4.82 1.77 -7.76
CA LYS A 210 -5.86 1.01 -8.41
C LYS A 210 -6.94 0.74 -7.38
N ASP A 211 -8.13 1.21 -7.63
CA ASP A 211 -9.32 0.91 -6.83
C ASP A 211 -10.39 0.27 -7.70
N ALA A 212 -10.98 -0.82 -7.18
CA ALA A 212 -12.03 -1.56 -7.83
C ALA A 212 -13.22 -1.75 -6.90
N TYR A 213 -14.42 -1.86 -7.48
CA TYR A 213 -15.68 -1.92 -6.77
C TYR A 213 -16.60 -2.90 -7.47
N SER A 214 -17.10 -3.89 -6.72
CA SER A 214 -18.01 -4.87 -7.27
C SER A 214 -19.42 -4.72 -6.68
N PHE A 215 -20.42 -5.07 -7.49
CA PHE A 215 -21.84 -5.00 -7.14
C PHE A 215 -22.49 -6.35 -7.36
N HIS A 216 -23.31 -6.78 -6.38
CA HIS A 216 -23.88 -8.11 -6.30
C HIS A 216 -25.32 -8.06 -5.80
N LEU A 217 -26.09 -9.09 -6.13
CA LEU A 217 -27.42 -9.28 -5.57
C LEU A 217 -27.37 -9.93 -4.18
N THR A 218 -26.40 -10.86 -3.97
CA THR A 218 -26.30 -11.66 -2.74
C THR A 218 -24.89 -11.62 -2.14
N GLN A 219 -24.79 -12.05 -0.90
CA GLN A 219 -23.50 -12.16 -0.19
C GLN A 219 -22.61 -13.27 -0.76
N GLU A 220 -23.22 -14.37 -1.22
CA GLU A 220 -22.51 -15.50 -1.85
C GLU A 220 -21.83 -15.04 -3.15
N SER A 221 -22.53 -14.28 -3.98
CA SER A 221 -21.93 -13.70 -5.20
C SER A 221 -20.80 -12.71 -4.90
N LEU A 222 -20.89 -11.93 -3.79
CA LEU A 222 -19.78 -11.10 -3.32
C LEU A 222 -18.60 -11.97 -2.93
N GLN A 223 -18.82 -13.08 -2.20
CA GLN A 223 -17.73 -13.97 -1.78
C GLN A 223 -16.96 -14.54 -2.98
N GLU A 224 -17.68 -14.99 -4.02
CA GLU A 224 -17.04 -15.50 -5.25
C GLU A 224 -16.12 -14.44 -5.90
N THR A 225 -16.57 -13.19 -6.00
CA THR A 225 -15.75 -12.10 -6.56
C THR A 225 -14.61 -11.73 -5.61
N TYR A 226 -14.83 -11.76 -4.31
CA TYR A 226 -13.80 -11.53 -3.30
C TYR A 226 -12.65 -12.54 -3.43
N ASP A 227 -12.98 -13.83 -3.57
CA ASP A 227 -12.01 -14.90 -3.76
C ASP A 227 -11.25 -14.75 -5.10
N ALA A 228 -11.97 -14.35 -6.17
CA ALA A 228 -11.34 -14.05 -7.46
C ALA A 228 -10.36 -12.86 -7.37
N MET A 229 -10.69 -11.81 -6.61
CA MET A 229 -9.82 -10.66 -6.38
C MET A 229 -8.62 -11.04 -5.49
N TYR A 230 -8.82 -11.86 -4.46
CA TYR A 230 -7.73 -12.40 -3.65
C TYR A 230 -6.72 -13.16 -4.51
N ALA A 231 -7.21 -14.02 -5.41
CA ALA A 231 -6.35 -14.75 -6.34
C ALA A 231 -5.66 -13.83 -7.36
N ALA A 232 -6.37 -12.80 -7.88
CA ALA A 232 -5.80 -11.82 -8.81
C ALA A 232 -4.68 -11.01 -8.15
N TYR A 233 -4.87 -10.55 -6.91
CA TYR A 233 -3.85 -9.82 -6.14
C TYR A 233 -2.62 -10.69 -5.88
N SER A 234 -2.84 -11.95 -5.49
CA SER A 234 -1.75 -12.90 -5.31
C SER A 234 -0.92 -13.06 -6.59
N ARG A 235 -1.57 -13.18 -7.76
CA ARG A 235 -0.87 -13.22 -9.05
C ARG A 235 -0.13 -11.92 -9.37
N ILE A 236 -0.75 -10.76 -9.10
CA ILE A 236 -0.10 -9.45 -9.31
C ILE A 236 1.23 -9.40 -8.54
N PHE A 237 1.22 -9.67 -7.24
CA PHE A 237 2.42 -9.56 -6.40
C PHE A 237 3.45 -10.65 -6.71
N GLN A 238 3.03 -11.86 -7.09
CA GLN A 238 3.93 -12.90 -7.60
C GLN A 238 4.62 -12.49 -8.91
N ARG A 239 3.85 -11.94 -9.87
CA ARG A 239 4.39 -11.44 -11.15
C ARG A 239 5.36 -10.28 -10.96
N LEU A 240 5.14 -9.47 -9.94
CA LEU A 240 6.04 -8.39 -9.54
C LEU A 240 7.30 -8.89 -8.83
N GLY A 241 7.39 -10.19 -8.53
CA GLY A 241 8.54 -10.81 -7.85
C GLY A 241 8.64 -10.44 -6.36
N LEU A 242 7.51 -10.17 -5.71
CA LEU A 242 7.48 -9.75 -4.31
C LEU A 242 7.23 -10.92 -3.37
N ASN A 243 7.95 -10.93 -2.24
CA ASN A 243 7.62 -11.80 -1.11
C ASN A 243 6.56 -11.11 -0.25
N PHE A 244 5.34 -11.65 -0.26
CA PHE A 244 4.19 -11.03 0.38
C PHE A 244 3.39 -12.04 1.20
N ARG A 245 2.54 -11.51 2.10
CA ARG A 245 1.57 -12.30 2.86
C ARG A 245 0.21 -11.62 2.81
N PRO A 246 -0.86 -12.32 2.40
CA PRO A 246 -2.22 -11.90 2.69
C PRO A 246 -2.52 -12.17 4.16
N VAL A 247 -3.13 -11.22 4.84
CA VAL A 247 -3.47 -11.31 6.26
C VAL A 247 -4.90 -10.84 6.50
N GLN A 248 -5.58 -11.43 7.45
CA GLN A 248 -6.86 -10.92 7.92
C GLN A 248 -6.65 -9.56 8.60
N ALA A 249 -7.53 -8.61 8.34
CA ALA A 249 -7.41 -7.25 8.81
C ALA A 249 -8.74 -6.67 9.27
N ASP A 250 -8.67 -5.61 10.06
CA ASP A 250 -9.84 -4.80 10.42
C ASP A 250 -10.30 -3.97 9.21
N THR A 251 -11.60 -3.68 9.14
CA THR A 251 -12.17 -2.92 8.02
C THR A 251 -12.02 -1.41 8.17
N GLY A 252 -11.64 -0.91 9.33
CA GLY A 252 -11.38 0.49 9.63
C GLY A 252 -12.49 1.45 9.19
N SER A 253 -12.10 2.64 8.77
CA SER A 253 -13.02 3.71 8.31
C SER A 253 -13.75 3.39 6.99
N ILE A 254 -13.31 2.39 6.24
CA ILE A 254 -13.99 1.91 5.03
C ILE A 254 -15.26 1.17 5.43
N GLY A 255 -15.21 0.39 6.51
CA GLY A 255 -16.32 -0.42 7.00
C GLY A 255 -16.52 -1.70 6.20
N GLY A 256 -17.48 -2.51 6.61
CA GLY A 256 -17.78 -3.81 6.01
C GLY A 256 -17.67 -4.95 7.01
N ASN A 257 -17.74 -6.20 6.52
CA ASN A 257 -17.84 -7.39 7.37
C ASN A 257 -16.54 -8.20 7.45
N ALA A 258 -15.65 -8.08 6.47
CA ALA A 258 -14.38 -8.79 6.43
C ALA A 258 -13.41 -8.09 5.47
N SER A 259 -12.12 -8.22 5.74
CA SER A 259 -11.07 -7.72 4.84
C SER A 259 -9.81 -8.56 4.91
N HIS A 260 -8.98 -8.49 3.85
CA HIS A 260 -7.61 -8.98 3.81
C HIS A 260 -6.69 -7.91 3.26
N GLU A 261 -5.59 -7.69 3.98
CA GLU A 261 -4.45 -6.89 3.54
C GLU A 261 -3.40 -7.77 2.87
N PHE A 262 -2.71 -7.22 1.89
CA PHE A 262 -1.55 -7.85 1.26
C PHE A 262 -0.30 -7.07 1.67
N HIS A 263 0.55 -7.68 2.47
CA HIS A 263 1.77 -7.08 2.99
C HIS A 263 3.01 -7.60 2.29
N VAL A 264 3.83 -6.71 1.78
CA VAL A 264 5.21 -7.02 1.37
C VAL A 264 6.08 -7.05 2.61
N LEU A 265 6.78 -8.16 2.84
CA LEU A 265 7.60 -8.35 4.03
C LEU A 265 8.87 -7.51 3.95
N ALA A 266 9.04 -6.56 4.86
CA ALA A 266 10.21 -5.70 4.95
C ALA A 266 10.34 -5.12 6.36
N ASP A 267 11.57 -4.99 6.88
CA ASP A 267 11.84 -4.45 8.22
C ASP A 267 11.38 -2.98 8.37
N SER A 268 11.34 -2.25 7.26
CA SER A 268 10.81 -0.88 7.18
C SER A 268 9.29 -0.79 7.17
N GLY A 269 8.57 -1.93 7.22
CA GLY A 269 7.11 -1.97 7.26
C GLY A 269 6.55 -1.28 8.49
N GLU A 270 5.43 -0.57 8.32
CA GLU A 270 4.74 0.12 9.42
C GLU A 270 3.88 -0.83 10.25
N ASP A 271 3.34 -1.87 9.62
CA ASP A 271 2.41 -2.79 10.26
C ASP A 271 3.13 -4.03 10.81
N ALA A 272 2.68 -4.48 11.98
CA ALA A 272 3.08 -5.75 12.54
C ALA A 272 2.03 -6.81 12.15
N ILE A 273 2.49 -7.89 11.56
CA ILE A 273 1.64 -9.02 11.15
C ILE A 273 2.06 -10.28 11.87
N ALA A 274 1.08 -11.01 12.40
CA ALA A 274 1.27 -12.28 13.08
C ALA A 274 0.91 -13.43 12.13
N PHE A 275 1.73 -14.47 12.07
CA PHE A 275 1.44 -15.67 11.30
C PHE A 275 1.85 -16.94 12.06
N ALA A 276 1.10 -18.02 11.84
CA ALA A 276 1.35 -19.29 12.50
C ALA A 276 2.52 -20.05 11.88
N SER A 277 3.31 -20.72 12.72
CA SER A 277 4.41 -21.58 12.26
C SER A 277 3.93 -22.90 11.65
N GLY A 278 2.71 -23.34 11.96
CA GLY A 278 2.17 -24.66 11.60
C GLY A 278 0.99 -24.64 10.63
N SER A 279 0.54 -23.47 10.16
CA SER A 279 -0.63 -23.32 9.27
C SER A 279 -0.51 -22.10 8.36
N ASN A 280 -1.58 -21.82 7.62
CA ASN A 280 -1.70 -20.60 6.80
C ASN A 280 -2.36 -19.43 7.56
N TYR A 281 -2.59 -19.54 8.88
CA TYR A 281 -3.14 -18.44 9.64
C TYR A 281 -2.20 -17.23 9.58
N ALA A 282 -2.74 -16.08 9.21
CA ALA A 282 -2.06 -14.80 9.23
C ALA A 282 -3.07 -13.67 9.47
N ALA A 283 -2.72 -12.73 10.35
CA ALA A 283 -3.57 -11.58 10.67
C ALA A 283 -2.71 -10.36 11.01
N ASN A 284 -3.23 -9.15 10.72
CA ASN A 284 -2.67 -7.94 11.30
C ASN A 284 -2.76 -8.01 12.82
N ILE A 285 -1.75 -7.49 13.53
CA ILE A 285 -1.71 -7.53 15.01
C ILE A 285 -2.95 -6.90 15.65
N GLU A 286 -3.59 -5.96 14.96
CA GLU A 286 -4.82 -5.30 15.39
C GLU A 286 -6.01 -6.27 15.46
N LEU A 287 -6.01 -7.30 14.62
CA LEU A 287 -7.07 -8.31 14.57
C LEU A 287 -6.65 -9.66 15.16
N ALA A 288 -5.37 -9.97 15.19
CA ALA A 288 -4.86 -11.27 15.62
C ALA A 288 -5.37 -11.64 17.01
N GLU A 289 -6.10 -12.76 17.13
CA GLU A 289 -6.70 -13.21 18.38
C GLU A 289 -5.64 -13.71 19.36
N ALA A 290 -5.67 -13.21 20.59
CA ALA A 290 -4.83 -13.69 21.67
C ALA A 290 -5.53 -14.84 22.41
N VAL A 291 -5.01 -16.05 22.21
CA VAL A 291 -5.54 -17.27 22.85
C VAL A 291 -4.89 -17.47 24.21
N CYS A 292 -5.69 -17.86 25.21
CA CYS A 292 -5.20 -18.33 26.49
C CYS A 292 -5.45 -19.83 26.61
N LEU A 293 -4.39 -20.63 26.64
CA LEU A 293 -4.47 -22.10 26.73
C LEU A 293 -4.67 -22.62 28.16
N ILE A 294 -4.70 -21.74 29.16
CA ILE A 294 -4.92 -22.13 30.56
C ILE A 294 -6.39 -22.50 30.73
N ALA A 295 -6.68 -23.79 30.90
CA ALA A 295 -8.05 -24.29 31.03
C ALA A 295 -8.63 -24.03 32.41
N GLU A 296 -7.80 -24.13 33.46
CA GLU A 296 -8.21 -23.93 34.86
C GLU A 296 -7.24 -22.98 35.58
N ARG A 297 -7.79 -22.08 36.33
CA ARG A 297 -7.04 -21.15 37.17
C ARG A 297 -6.35 -21.92 38.31
N ALA A 298 -5.09 -21.59 38.59
CA ALA A 298 -4.38 -22.17 39.73
C ALA A 298 -5.07 -21.80 41.07
N ALA A 299 -5.05 -22.71 42.01
CA ALA A 299 -5.61 -22.43 43.33
C ALA A 299 -4.83 -21.29 44.03
N PRO A 300 -5.51 -20.42 44.79
CA PRO A 300 -4.88 -19.38 45.60
C PRO A 300 -3.86 -19.95 46.58
N THR A 301 -2.66 -19.39 46.64
CA THR A 301 -1.58 -19.79 47.53
C THR A 301 -1.22 -18.69 48.54
N GLU A 302 -1.60 -17.44 48.27
CA GLU A 302 -1.29 -16.27 49.09
C GLU A 302 -2.57 -15.59 49.58
N ALA A 303 -2.50 -15.00 50.79
CA ALA A 303 -3.53 -14.09 51.25
C ALA A 303 -3.33 -12.71 50.61
N MET A 304 -4.42 -12.03 50.25
CA MET A 304 -4.35 -10.64 49.79
C MET A 304 -3.79 -9.75 50.92
N ARG A 305 -2.84 -8.88 50.54
CA ARG A 305 -2.21 -7.91 51.46
C ARG A 305 -1.98 -6.58 50.79
N GLU A 306 -2.20 -5.50 51.55
CA GLU A 306 -1.85 -4.14 51.12
C GLU A 306 -0.36 -3.88 51.38
N VAL A 307 0.30 -3.21 50.43
CA VAL A 307 1.73 -2.87 50.47
C VAL A 307 1.90 -1.41 50.10
N ASP A 308 2.66 -0.66 50.91
CA ASP A 308 3.03 0.71 50.62
C ASP A 308 4.05 0.74 49.49
N THR A 309 3.73 1.46 48.40
CA THR A 309 4.54 1.54 47.19
C THR A 309 4.69 2.99 46.68
N PRO A 310 5.17 3.92 47.55
CA PRO A 310 5.09 5.36 47.30
C PRO A 310 5.87 5.82 46.06
N ASN A 311 6.86 5.02 45.62
CA ASN A 311 7.74 5.33 44.47
C ASN A 311 7.58 4.34 43.33
N ALA A 312 6.50 3.56 43.28
CA ALA A 312 6.22 2.63 42.18
C ALA A 312 4.91 3.01 41.48
N LYS A 313 5.01 3.71 40.35
CA LYS A 313 3.90 4.13 39.49
C LYS A 313 3.81 3.34 38.20
N THR A 314 4.90 2.69 37.81
CA THR A 314 4.94 1.83 36.62
C THR A 314 5.10 0.36 37.01
N ILE A 315 4.77 -0.54 36.08
CA ILE A 315 4.94 -1.99 36.31
C ILE A 315 6.42 -2.34 36.54
N GLU A 316 7.32 -1.71 35.79
CA GLU A 316 8.77 -1.93 35.90
C GLU A 316 9.29 -1.51 37.27
N GLU A 317 8.82 -0.38 37.80
CA GLU A 317 9.17 0.08 39.16
C GLU A 317 8.64 -0.87 40.22
N LEU A 318 7.42 -1.38 40.05
CA LEU A 318 6.81 -2.34 40.98
C LEU A 318 7.59 -3.66 41.00
N VAL A 319 7.92 -4.20 39.84
CA VAL A 319 8.74 -5.41 39.67
C VAL A 319 10.12 -5.22 40.33
N ALA A 320 10.79 -4.11 40.02
CA ALA A 320 12.16 -3.85 40.49
C ALA A 320 12.23 -3.65 42.04
N GLN A 321 11.25 -2.96 42.61
CA GLN A 321 11.29 -2.62 44.05
C GLN A 321 10.74 -3.73 44.95
N PHE A 322 9.77 -4.51 44.49
CA PHE A 322 9.05 -5.49 45.31
C PHE A 322 9.28 -6.95 44.89
N GLY A 323 10.01 -7.19 43.79
CA GLY A 323 10.33 -8.54 43.32
C GLY A 323 9.12 -9.34 42.85
N LEU A 324 8.00 -8.68 42.56
CA LEU A 324 6.81 -9.33 42.01
C LEU A 324 7.08 -9.71 40.54
N PRO A 325 6.92 -11.00 40.15
CA PRO A 325 7.08 -11.38 38.75
C PRO A 325 6.14 -10.56 37.85
N ILE A 326 6.63 -10.08 36.71
CA ILE A 326 5.84 -9.23 35.82
C ILE A 326 4.56 -9.93 35.34
N GLU A 327 4.61 -11.24 35.19
CA GLU A 327 3.49 -12.10 34.79
C GLU A 327 2.40 -12.18 35.87
N LYS A 328 2.71 -11.75 37.11
CA LYS A 328 1.76 -11.63 38.22
C LYS A 328 1.28 -10.19 38.45
N THR A 329 1.62 -9.26 37.61
CA THR A 329 1.14 -7.86 37.70
C THR A 329 -0.03 -7.60 36.77
N VAL A 330 -0.96 -6.73 37.20
CA VAL A 330 -2.13 -6.32 36.39
C VAL A 330 -2.20 -4.80 36.32
N LYS A 331 -2.31 -4.28 35.09
CA LYS A 331 -2.59 -2.87 34.77
C LYS A 331 -4.09 -2.65 34.67
N THR A 332 -4.59 -1.58 35.28
CA THR A 332 -5.98 -1.14 35.19
C THR A 332 -6.01 0.15 34.37
N LEU A 333 -6.69 0.11 33.25
CA LEU A 333 -6.88 1.24 32.33
C LEU A 333 -8.33 1.68 32.39
N ILE A 334 -8.58 2.98 32.56
CA ILE A 334 -9.93 3.54 32.61
C ILE A 334 -10.23 4.19 31.26
N VAL A 335 -11.30 3.77 30.61
CA VAL A 335 -11.76 4.27 29.30
C VAL A 335 -13.17 4.81 29.39
N ALA A 336 -13.54 5.74 28.52
CA ALA A 336 -14.88 6.28 28.42
C ALA A 336 -15.86 5.18 27.95
N ALA A 337 -17.04 5.16 28.56
CA ALA A 337 -18.15 4.33 28.11
C ALA A 337 -18.91 5.00 26.97
N ALA A 338 -19.66 4.22 26.19
CA ALA A 338 -20.58 4.72 25.17
C ALA A 338 -21.66 5.64 25.78
N GLU A 339 -22.18 6.58 25.00
CA GLU A 339 -23.18 7.57 25.47
C GLU A 339 -24.46 6.90 26.03
N GLU A 340 -24.79 5.71 25.54
CA GLU A 340 -25.98 4.96 26.00
C GLU A 340 -25.73 4.12 27.27
N SER A 341 -24.50 4.10 27.78
CA SER A 341 -24.11 3.34 28.97
C SER A 341 -24.65 4.00 30.26
N GLU A 342 -25.04 3.19 31.23
CA GLU A 342 -25.37 3.68 32.58
C GLU A 342 -24.15 4.20 33.38
N HIS A 343 -22.94 3.87 32.92
CA HIS A 343 -21.68 4.28 33.52
C HIS A 343 -20.93 5.23 32.59
N ALA A 344 -20.23 6.21 33.14
CA ALA A 344 -19.38 7.11 32.36
C ALA A 344 -18.05 6.47 31.92
N PHE A 345 -17.58 5.47 32.66
CA PHE A 345 -16.29 4.83 32.46
C PHE A 345 -16.36 3.31 32.67
N ILE A 346 -15.41 2.61 32.01
CA ILE A 346 -15.18 1.16 32.13
C ILE A 346 -13.70 0.92 32.48
N ALA A 347 -13.39 -0.04 33.31
CA ALA A 347 -12.03 -0.45 33.63
C ALA A 347 -11.63 -1.66 32.79
N LEU A 348 -10.51 -1.57 32.10
CA LEU A 348 -9.89 -2.65 31.34
C LEU A 348 -8.67 -3.19 32.10
N LEU A 349 -8.60 -4.49 32.29
CA LEU A 349 -7.50 -5.15 32.98
C LEU A 349 -6.66 -5.94 32.00
N ILE A 350 -5.37 -5.63 31.95
CA ILE A 350 -4.38 -6.38 31.14
C ILE A 350 -3.17 -6.75 32.02
N ARG A 351 -2.50 -7.85 31.69
CA ARG A 351 -1.28 -8.27 32.41
C ARG A 351 -0.18 -7.21 32.23
N GLY A 352 0.69 -7.06 33.21
CA GLY A 352 1.67 -5.97 33.28
C GLY A 352 2.59 -5.86 32.06
N ASP A 353 3.02 -6.98 31.49
CA ASP A 353 3.86 -7.06 30.28
C ASP A 353 3.09 -6.98 28.97
N HIS A 354 1.75 -6.94 29.00
CA HIS A 354 0.92 -6.87 27.81
C HIS A 354 0.58 -5.43 27.42
N THR A 355 0.28 -5.22 26.14
CA THR A 355 -0.19 -3.93 25.60
C THR A 355 -1.66 -4.05 25.18
N LEU A 356 -2.45 -3.05 25.52
CA LEU A 356 -3.85 -2.96 25.10
C LEU A 356 -3.93 -2.89 23.57
N ASN A 357 -4.84 -3.64 23.00
CA ASN A 357 -5.27 -3.49 21.62
C ASN A 357 -6.53 -2.62 21.60
N GLU A 358 -6.39 -1.37 21.15
CA GLU A 358 -7.46 -0.39 21.17
C GLU A 358 -8.62 -0.80 20.26
N ILE A 359 -8.33 -1.38 19.08
CA ILE A 359 -9.35 -1.86 18.13
C ILE A 359 -10.17 -3.03 18.67
N LYS A 360 -9.54 -3.93 19.43
CA LYS A 360 -10.28 -5.00 20.14
C LYS A 360 -11.14 -4.44 21.28
N ALA A 361 -10.61 -3.46 21.99
CA ALA A 361 -11.34 -2.80 23.07
C ALA A 361 -12.58 -2.06 22.55
N GLU A 362 -12.50 -1.37 21.41
CA GLU A 362 -13.63 -0.71 20.75
C GLU A 362 -14.78 -1.65 20.35
N LYS A 363 -14.48 -2.94 20.18
CA LYS A 363 -15.49 -3.98 19.86
C LYS A 363 -16.25 -4.47 21.10
N ILE A 364 -15.84 -4.07 22.29
CA ILE A 364 -16.53 -4.45 23.54
C ILE A 364 -17.79 -3.60 23.71
N PRO A 365 -18.97 -4.22 23.86
CA PRO A 365 -20.22 -3.49 24.07
C PRO A 365 -20.13 -2.53 25.27
N GLY A 366 -20.54 -1.29 25.07
CA GLY A 366 -20.55 -0.25 26.08
C GLY A 366 -19.29 0.61 26.18
N ILE A 367 -18.24 0.35 25.37
CA ILE A 367 -17.07 1.22 25.25
C ILE A 367 -17.32 2.27 24.17
N ALA A 368 -16.84 3.50 24.41
CA ALA A 368 -16.92 4.60 23.45
C ALA A 368 -16.05 4.33 22.21
N VAL A 369 -16.56 4.68 21.02
CA VAL A 369 -15.83 4.61 19.75
C VAL A 369 -15.79 6.00 19.12
N PRO A 370 -14.59 6.55 18.86
CA PRO A 370 -13.26 5.96 19.09
C PRO A 370 -12.92 5.84 20.58
N LEU A 371 -12.01 4.90 20.92
CA LEU A 371 -11.54 4.68 22.28
C LEU A 371 -10.96 5.95 22.88
N GLN A 372 -11.40 6.29 24.09
CA GLN A 372 -10.89 7.45 24.80
C GLN A 372 -10.47 7.05 26.22
N PHE A 373 -9.21 7.29 26.56
CA PHE A 373 -8.76 7.11 27.94
C PHE A 373 -9.27 8.23 28.82
N ALA A 374 -9.69 7.89 30.03
CA ALA A 374 -10.07 8.88 31.04
C ALA A 374 -8.86 9.74 31.43
N ARG A 375 -9.08 11.02 31.65
CA ARG A 375 -8.05 11.93 32.14
C ARG A 375 -7.77 11.69 33.62
N GLU A 376 -6.58 12.07 34.09
CA GLU A 376 -6.19 11.89 35.49
C GLU A 376 -7.16 12.54 36.49
N ASP A 377 -7.67 13.75 36.15
CA ASP A 377 -8.65 14.44 37.00
C ASP A 377 -10.00 13.69 37.10
N GLU A 378 -10.44 13.07 35.99
CA GLU A 378 -11.64 12.22 35.97
C GLU A 378 -11.44 10.94 36.76
N ILE A 379 -10.28 10.29 36.61
CA ILE A 379 -9.91 9.08 37.37
C ILE A 379 -9.89 9.38 38.87
N ARG A 380 -9.26 10.48 39.27
CA ARG A 380 -9.20 10.89 40.69
C ARG A 380 -10.58 11.24 41.26
N ALA A 381 -11.43 11.89 40.49
CA ALA A 381 -12.80 12.17 40.92
C ALA A 381 -13.64 10.90 41.06
N LEU A 382 -13.40 9.89 40.23
CA LEU A 382 -14.15 8.64 40.19
C LEU A 382 -13.69 7.65 41.28
N ILE A 383 -12.37 7.46 41.42
CA ILE A 383 -11.76 6.37 42.18
C ILE A 383 -11.08 6.87 43.46
N GLY A 384 -10.62 8.12 43.49
CA GLY A 384 -9.87 8.70 44.62
C GLY A 384 -8.35 8.52 44.53
N ALA A 385 -7.84 7.85 43.52
CA ALA A 385 -6.43 7.63 43.27
C ALA A 385 -6.06 7.94 41.81
N GLY A 386 -4.78 8.20 41.55
CA GLY A 386 -4.26 8.49 40.21
C GLY A 386 -3.76 7.24 39.47
N PRO A 387 -3.44 7.41 38.17
CA PRO A 387 -2.76 6.37 37.40
C PRO A 387 -1.50 5.84 38.10
N GLY A 388 -1.27 4.52 38.05
CA GLY A 388 -0.18 3.84 38.75
C GLY A 388 -0.59 3.24 40.10
N SER A 389 -1.80 3.55 40.63
CA SER A 389 -2.31 2.96 41.87
C SER A 389 -3.69 2.32 41.71
N LEU A 390 -4.12 2.08 40.46
CA LEU A 390 -5.45 1.55 40.14
C LEU A 390 -5.47 0.01 40.12
N GLY A 391 -6.54 -0.57 40.63
CA GLY A 391 -6.75 -2.03 40.66
C GLY A 391 -8.23 -2.40 40.65
N PRO A 392 -8.57 -3.68 40.44
CA PRO A 392 -9.96 -4.12 40.32
C PRO A 392 -10.73 -4.17 41.64
N VAL A 393 -10.04 -4.27 42.76
CA VAL A 393 -10.69 -4.47 44.07
C VAL A 393 -11.37 -3.18 44.54
N GLY A 394 -12.67 -3.25 44.80
CA GLY A 394 -13.46 -2.11 45.28
C GLY A 394 -13.90 -1.11 44.20
N LEU A 395 -13.70 -1.38 42.91
CA LEU A 395 -14.25 -0.55 41.84
C LEU A 395 -15.78 -0.65 41.80
N THR A 396 -16.43 0.50 41.53
CA THR A 396 -17.88 0.63 41.36
C THR A 396 -18.33 0.71 39.91
N ILE A 397 -17.37 0.73 38.97
CA ILE A 397 -17.61 0.76 37.52
C ILE A 397 -17.45 -0.64 36.91
N PRO A 398 -18.01 -0.90 35.72
CA PRO A 398 -17.82 -2.18 35.03
C PRO A 398 -16.33 -2.49 34.81
N VAL A 399 -15.99 -3.76 34.95
CA VAL A 399 -14.61 -4.27 34.75
C VAL A 399 -14.63 -5.31 33.65
N VAL A 400 -13.74 -5.17 32.70
CA VAL A 400 -13.47 -6.16 31.65
C VAL A 400 -12.04 -6.65 31.80
N ALA A 401 -11.86 -7.94 32.03
CA ALA A 401 -10.55 -8.57 32.17
C ALA A 401 -10.11 -9.23 30.87
N ASP A 402 -8.84 -9.02 30.49
CA ASP A 402 -8.22 -9.83 29.45
C ASP A 402 -8.27 -11.32 29.79
N ARG A 403 -8.39 -12.19 28.80
CA ARG A 403 -8.42 -13.66 28.96
C ARG A 403 -7.25 -14.18 29.81
N THR A 404 -6.05 -13.59 29.65
CA THR A 404 -4.87 -13.96 30.44
C THR A 404 -5.04 -13.56 31.89
N VAL A 405 -5.53 -12.33 32.15
CA VAL A 405 -5.78 -11.82 33.51
C VAL A 405 -6.87 -12.62 34.20
N ALA A 406 -7.92 -13.00 33.50
CA ALA A 406 -9.01 -13.84 34.02
C ALA A 406 -8.51 -15.19 34.55
N ASN A 407 -7.40 -15.70 34.03
CA ASN A 407 -6.79 -16.97 34.47
C ASN A 407 -5.65 -16.82 35.49
N MET A 408 -5.35 -15.59 35.93
CA MET A 408 -4.32 -15.36 36.96
C MET A 408 -4.81 -15.67 38.37
N SER A 409 -3.88 -16.13 39.22
CA SER A 409 -4.03 -16.29 40.65
C SER A 409 -2.88 -15.60 41.37
N ASP A 410 -3.13 -15.13 42.60
CA ASP A 410 -2.15 -14.45 43.45
C ASP A 410 -1.49 -13.25 42.75
N PHE A 411 -2.27 -12.44 42.03
CA PHE A 411 -1.76 -11.32 41.26
C PHE A 411 -1.68 -10.01 42.03
N GLY A 412 -0.89 -9.07 41.55
CA GLY A 412 -0.74 -7.73 42.13
C GLY A 412 -1.35 -6.66 41.23
N ALA A 413 -2.05 -5.70 41.84
CA ALA A 413 -2.60 -4.51 41.18
C ALA A 413 -2.63 -3.33 42.17
N GLY A 414 -2.94 -2.11 41.67
CA GLY A 414 -3.12 -0.96 42.55
C GLY A 414 -4.23 -1.17 43.59
N ALA A 415 -4.14 -0.47 44.69
CA ALA A 415 -5.10 -0.55 45.81
C ALA A 415 -6.21 0.52 45.71
N ASN A 416 -6.28 1.29 44.64
CA ASN A 416 -7.14 2.49 44.47
C ASN A 416 -6.88 3.56 45.56
N VAL A 417 -5.65 3.57 46.07
CA VAL A 417 -5.10 4.55 46.99
C VAL A 417 -3.70 4.92 46.51
N ASP A 418 -3.42 6.21 46.39
CA ASP A 418 -2.11 6.69 45.88
C ASP A 418 -0.96 6.08 46.68
N GLY A 419 0.03 5.52 45.97
CA GLY A 419 1.22 4.92 46.55
C GLY A 419 0.98 3.59 47.25
N LYS A 420 -0.11 2.88 46.97
CA LYS A 420 -0.41 1.55 47.53
C LYS A 420 -0.80 0.54 46.44
N HIS A 421 -0.41 -0.71 46.69
CA HIS A 421 -0.79 -1.86 45.86
C HIS A 421 -1.32 -3.00 46.72
N LEU A 422 -2.14 -3.85 46.11
CA LEU A 422 -2.61 -5.13 46.70
C LEU A 422 -1.85 -6.27 46.03
N PHE A 423 -1.27 -7.17 46.79
CA PHE A 423 -0.61 -8.40 46.31
C PHE A 423 -1.38 -9.62 46.79
N GLY A 424 -1.33 -10.72 46.04
CA GLY A 424 -2.04 -11.94 46.35
C GLY A 424 -3.54 -11.86 46.06
N ILE A 425 -3.97 -11.02 45.11
CA ILE A 425 -5.38 -10.90 44.72
C ILE A 425 -5.80 -12.17 43.98
N ASN A 426 -6.99 -12.64 44.28
CA ASN A 426 -7.62 -13.77 43.60
C ASN A 426 -9.06 -13.50 43.25
N TRP A 427 -9.45 -13.92 42.06
CA TRP A 427 -10.82 -13.85 41.59
C TRP A 427 -11.76 -14.67 42.49
N GLU A 428 -13.01 -14.26 42.61
CA GLU A 428 -14.10 -14.85 43.41
C GLU A 428 -13.87 -14.82 44.91
N ARG A 429 -12.64 -14.65 45.37
CA ARG A 429 -12.32 -14.47 46.79
C ARG A 429 -12.27 -12.99 47.18
N ASP A 430 -11.54 -12.17 46.40
CA ASP A 430 -11.25 -10.77 46.73
C ASP A 430 -11.99 -9.80 45.78
N VAL A 431 -12.26 -10.23 44.58
CA VAL A 431 -12.96 -9.48 43.53
C VAL A 431 -13.69 -10.43 42.59
N ALA A 432 -14.92 -10.10 42.21
CA ALA A 432 -15.70 -10.89 41.27
C ALA A 432 -15.17 -10.71 39.84
N LEU A 433 -15.11 -11.78 39.07
CA LEU A 433 -14.80 -11.75 37.63
C LEU A 433 -16.10 -11.56 36.86
N ALA A 434 -16.35 -10.32 36.34
CA ALA A 434 -17.60 -9.97 35.66
C ALA A 434 -17.58 -10.30 34.17
N GLN A 435 -16.67 -9.71 33.41
CA GLN A 435 -16.58 -9.86 31.97
C GLN A 435 -15.15 -10.21 31.53
N VAL A 436 -15.03 -11.12 30.58
CA VAL A 436 -13.75 -11.54 30.02
C VAL A 436 -13.76 -11.31 28.49
N ALA A 437 -12.70 -10.69 27.97
CA ALA A 437 -12.54 -10.43 26.55
C ALA A 437 -11.08 -10.61 26.11
N ASP A 438 -10.85 -10.66 24.81
CA ASP A 438 -9.52 -10.53 24.21
C ASP A 438 -9.21 -9.03 24.08
N LEU A 439 -8.29 -8.51 24.90
CA LEU A 439 -7.97 -7.09 24.98
C LEU A 439 -6.54 -6.75 24.58
N ARG A 440 -5.67 -7.73 24.42
CA ARG A 440 -4.25 -7.48 24.19
C ARG A 440 -3.79 -7.72 22.77
N ASN A 441 -2.68 -7.10 22.41
CA ASN A 441 -1.93 -7.52 21.23
C ASN A 441 -1.35 -8.92 21.45
N VAL A 442 -1.24 -9.70 20.38
CA VAL A 442 -0.49 -10.96 20.40
C VAL A 442 1.00 -10.67 20.52
N LEU A 443 1.74 -11.64 21.04
CA LEU A 443 3.20 -11.60 21.22
C LEU A 443 3.87 -12.72 20.40
N GLU A 444 5.15 -12.52 20.12
CA GLU A 444 6.00 -13.58 19.54
C GLU A 444 5.94 -14.83 20.43
N GLY A 445 5.67 -15.98 19.83
CA GLY A 445 5.55 -17.24 20.54
C GLY A 445 4.17 -17.54 21.15
N ASP A 446 3.20 -16.64 21.05
CA ASP A 446 1.81 -16.94 21.47
C ASP A 446 1.25 -18.14 20.68
N PRO A 447 0.34 -18.92 21.27
CA PRO A 447 -0.35 -19.98 20.56
C PRO A 447 -1.14 -19.44 19.37
N SER A 448 -1.10 -20.15 18.24
CA SER A 448 -1.93 -19.79 17.10
C SER A 448 -3.42 -20.01 17.39
N PRO A 449 -4.31 -19.10 16.98
CA PRO A 449 -5.76 -19.23 17.21
C PRO A 449 -6.39 -20.47 16.58
N ASP A 450 -5.80 -20.99 15.51
CA ASP A 450 -6.26 -22.23 14.85
C ASP A 450 -5.69 -23.51 15.48
N GLY A 451 -4.94 -23.38 16.59
CA GLY A 451 -4.33 -24.49 17.30
C GLY A 451 -3.11 -25.11 16.61
N CYS A 452 -2.59 -24.51 15.54
CA CYS A 452 -1.50 -25.05 14.74
C CYS A 452 -0.18 -24.29 14.96
N GLY A 453 0.52 -24.59 16.04
CA GLY A 453 1.84 -24.02 16.35
C GLY A 453 1.76 -22.69 17.10
N THR A 454 2.79 -21.88 16.93
CA THR A 454 2.94 -20.57 17.59
C THR A 454 3.01 -19.45 16.57
N LEU A 455 2.72 -18.22 17.03
CA LEU A 455 2.78 -17.01 16.21
C LEU A 455 4.20 -16.47 16.14
N SER A 456 4.58 -16.05 14.93
CA SER A 456 5.73 -15.18 14.68
C SER A 456 5.24 -13.82 14.21
N ILE A 457 5.94 -12.74 14.61
CA ILE A 457 5.58 -11.38 14.28
C ILE A 457 6.64 -10.79 13.36
N VAL A 458 6.23 -10.29 12.20
CA VAL A 458 7.10 -9.62 11.22
C VAL A 458 6.55 -8.26 10.85
N ARG A 459 7.41 -7.41 10.27
CA ARG A 459 6.99 -6.14 9.70
C ARG A 459 6.55 -6.30 8.25
N GLY A 460 5.49 -5.60 7.88
CA GLY A 460 4.92 -5.60 6.55
C GLY A 460 4.59 -4.20 6.04
N ILE A 461 4.69 -4.03 4.73
CA ILE A 461 4.22 -2.84 4.01
C ILE A 461 2.92 -3.21 3.33
N GLU A 462 1.80 -2.63 3.75
CA GLU A 462 0.50 -2.82 3.11
C GLU A 462 0.52 -2.27 1.67
N VAL A 463 0.42 -3.13 0.68
CA VAL A 463 0.42 -2.77 -0.75
C VAL A 463 -0.94 -2.94 -1.41
N GLY A 464 -1.83 -3.71 -0.81
CA GLY A 464 -3.18 -3.93 -1.29
C GLY A 464 -4.12 -4.33 -0.18
N HIS A 465 -5.40 -4.00 -0.34
CA HIS A 465 -6.44 -4.31 0.62
C HIS A 465 -7.75 -4.63 -0.11
N ILE A 466 -8.42 -5.69 0.29
CA ILE A 466 -9.71 -6.13 -0.28
C ILE A 466 -10.76 -6.21 0.82
N PHE A 467 -11.97 -5.73 0.53
CA PHE A 467 -13.05 -5.59 1.51
C PHE A 467 -14.36 -6.20 1.03
N GLN A 468 -15.10 -6.79 1.95
CA GLN A 468 -16.54 -7.07 1.81
C GLN A 468 -17.31 -5.93 2.47
N LEU A 469 -17.74 -4.94 1.68
CA LEU A 469 -18.47 -3.76 2.19
C LEU A 469 -19.92 -4.09 2.58
N GLY A 470 -20.47 -5.19 2.06
CA GLY A 470 -21.87 -5.52 2.25
C GLY A 470 -22.77 -4.43 1.67
N LYS A 471 -23.67 -3.90 2.48
CA LYS A 471 -24.64 -2.86 2.08
C LYS A 471 -24.33 -1.49 2.70
N THR A 472 -23.15 -1.28 3.22
CA THR A 472 -22.77 -0.06 3.97
C THR A 472 -23.01 1.22 3.18
N TYR A 473 -22.60 1.26 1.90
CA TYR A 473 -22.77 2.42 1.01
C TYR A 473 -24.07 2.36 0.23
N SER A 474 -24.39 1.21 -0.35
CA SER A 474 -25.55 1.03 -1.21
C SER A 474 -26.88 1.29 -0.49
N SER A 475 -26.99 0.96 0.81
CA SER A 475 -28.19 1.29 1.59
C SER A 475 -28.34 2.79 1.79
N LYS A 476 -27.26 3.50 2.13
CA LYS A 476 -27.28 4.94 2.40
C LYS A 476 -27.56 5.77 1.13
N LEU A 477 -26.97 5.35 0.00
CA LEU A 477 -27.15 5.99 -1.30
C LEU A 477 -28.34 5.42 -2.09
N ASN A 478 -29.17 4.55 -1.49
CA ASN A 478 -30.32 3.90 -2.13
C ASN A 478 -29.99 3.26 -3.50
N ALA A 479 -28.84 2.59 -3.57
CA ALA A 479 -28.40 1.91 -4.80
C ALA A 479 -29.04 0.53 -4.91
N THR A 480 -30.11 0.44 -5.73
CA THR A 480 -30.97 -0.74 -5.87
C THR A 480 -31.07 -1.22 -7.30
N VAL A 481 -31.32 -2.52 -7.48
CA VAL A 481 -31.73 -3.13 -8.76
C VAL A 481 -33.02 -3.89 -8.57
N LEU A 482 -33.78 -4.13 -9.65
CA LEU A 482 -34.94 -4.99 -9.61
C LEU A 482 -34.53 -6.46 -9.68
N ASP A 483 -35.09 -7.28 -8.77
CA ASP A 483 -34.90 -8.74 -8.79
C ASP A 483 -35.82 -9.40 -9.87
N GLU A 484 -35.83 -10.72 -9.94
CA GLU A 484 -36.63 -11.50 -10.90
C GLU A 484 -38.13 -11.30 -10.75
N ASN A 485 -38.58 -10.86 -9.58
CA ASN A 485 -39.98 -10.58 -9.26
C ASN A 485 -40.36 -9.09 -9.42
N GLY A 486 -39.41 -8.26 -9.90
CA GLY A 486 -39.59 -6.82 -10.04
C GLY A 486 -39.52 -6.06 -8.71
N LYS A 487 -39.03 -6.66 -7.64
CA LYS A 487 -38.87 -6.03 -6.34
C LYS A 487 -37.47 -5.37 -6.25
N ALA A 488 -37.43 -4.14 -5.73
CA ALA A 488 -36.18 -3.44 -5.50
C ALA A 488 -35.34 -4.14 -4.41
N GLN A 489 -34.06 -4.43 -4.74
CA GLN A 489 -33.07 -5.02 -3.85
C GLN A 489 -31.87 -4.11 -3.75
N VAL A 490 -31.43 -3.82 -2.53
CA VAL A 490 -30.18 -3.07 -2.27
C VAL A 490 -28.99 -3.93 -2.67
N MET A 491 -28.11 -3.41 -3.52
CA MET A 491 -26.92 -4.12 -3.98
C MET A 491 -25.92 -4.35 -2.85
N THR A 492 -25.27 -5.51 -2.85
CA THR A 492 -24.15 -5.84 -1.97
C THR A 492 -22.84 -5.48 -2.68
N MET A 493 -21.87 -4.91 -1.98
CA MET A 493 -20.67 -4.31 -2.57
C MET A 493 -19.39 -4.91 -2.01
N GLY A 494 -18.37 -4.97 -2.86
CA GLY A 494 -16.97 -5.19 -2.49
C GLY A 494 -16.09 -4.02 -2.94
N CYS A 495 -14.95 -3.82 -2.27
CA CYS A 495 -13.93 -2.81 -2.61
C CYS A 495 -12.54 -3.44 -2.57
N TYR A 496 -11.67 -3.08 -3.53
CA TYR A 496 -10.38 -3.75 -3.72
C TYR A 496 -9.32 -2.74 -4.15
N GLY A 497 -8.40 -2.34 -3.25
CA GLY A 497 -7.39 -1.31 -3.46
C GLY A 497 -5.96 -1.87 -3.64
N ILE A 498 -5.15 -1.26 -4.49
CA ILE A 498 -3.69 -1.44 -4.58
C ILE A 498 -3.02 -0.08 -4.66
N GLY A 499 -2.08 0.18 -3.76
CA GLY A 499 -1.23 1.36 -3.79
C GLY A 499 -0.12 1.21 -4.84
N VAL A 500 -0.41 1.52 -6.11
CA VAL A 500 0.49 1.26 -7.26
C VAL A 500 1.85 1.94 -7.07
N SER A 501 1.86 3.19 -6.60
CA SER A 501 3.10 3.91 -6.30
C SER A 501 3.85 3.32 -5.09
N ARG A 502 3.13 2.84 -4.07
CA ARG A 502 3.69 2.17 -2.88
C ARG A 502 4.36 0.84 -3.26
N VAL A 503 3.79 0.09 -4.20
CA VAL A 503 4.37 -1.17 -4.72
C VAL A 503 5.79 -0.96 -5.28
N VAL A 504 6.05 0.16 -5.98
CA VAL A 504 7.40 0.47 -6.49
C VAL A 504 8.40 0.62 -5.34
N ALA A 505 8.04 1.36 -4.29
CA ALA A 505 8.90 1.51 -3.10
C ALA A 505 9.11 0.17 -2.39
N SER A 506 8.05 -0.62 -2.20
CA SER A 506 8.11 -1.95 -1.56
C SER A 506 9.00 -2.93 -2.33
N ALA A 507 8.99 -2.86 -3.66
CA ALA A 507 9.88 -3.66 -4.49
C ALA A 507 11.36 -3.31 -4.26
N ILE A 508 11.67 -2.04 -4.03
CA ILE A 508 13.03 -1.59 -3.71
C ILE A 508 13.43 -2.02 -2.29
N GLU A 509 12.52 -1.93 -1.31
CA GLU A 509 12.80 -2.38 0.07
C GLU A 509 13.25 -3.84 0.13
N GLN A 510 12.67 -4.71 -0.69
CA GLN A 510 13.05 -6.12 -0.76
C GLN A 510 14.24 -6.40 -1.70
N ASN A 511 14.49 -5.53 -2.67
CA ASN A 511 15.42 -5.81 -3.76
C ASN A 511 16.45 -4.69 -3.90
N ASN A 512 17.42 -4.67 -3.02
CA ASN A 512 18.54 -3.74 -3.02
C ASN A 512 19.83 -4.40 -2.49
N ASP A 513 20.95 -3.70 -2.65
CA ASP A 513 22.22 -3.99 -2.03
C ASP A 513 23.02 -2.69 -1.82
N GLU A 514 24.25 -2.79 -1.33
CA GLU A 514 25.14 -1.65 -1.07
C GLU A 514 25.40 -0.75 -2.29
N PHE A 515 25.25 -1.29 -3.51
CA PHE A 515 25.47 -0.55 -4.76
C PHE A 515 24.21 0.16 -5.27
N GLY A 516 23.02 -0.33 -4.94
CA GLY A 516 21.76 0.25 -5.38
C GLY A 516 20.60 -0.73 -5.53
N ILE A 517 19.70 -0.44 -6.45
CA ILE A 517 18.48 -1.22 -6.70
C ILE A 517 18.83 -2.53 -7.43
N ARG A 518 18.01 -3.58 -7.19
CA ARG A 518 18.06 -4.87 -7.89
C ARG A 518 16.66 -5.21 -8.40
N TRP A 519 16.27 -4.64 -9.53
CA TRP A 519 14.89 -4.81 -10.03
C TRP A 519 14.53 -6.27 -10.32
N PRO A 520 13.34 -6.72 -9.87
CA PRO A 520 12.68 -7.87 -10.49
C PRO A 520 12.52 -7.63 -12.00
N ALA A 521 12.78 -8.65 -12.82
CA ALA A 521 12.82 -8.51 -14.28
C ALA A 521 11.51 -7.91 -14.86
N ALA A 522 10.35 -8.25 -14.29
CA ALA A 522 9.04 -7.80 -14.76
C ALA A 522 8.85 -6.27 -14.70
N ILE A 523 9.53 -5.58 -13.78
CA ILE A 523 9.38 -4.12 -13.58
C ILE A 523 10.66 -3.34 -13.83
N ALA A 524 11.75 -3.99 -14.21
CA ALA A 524 12.99 -3.31 -14.57
C ALA A 524 12.73 -2.27 -15.68
N PRO A 525 13.12 -1.00 -15.49
CA PRO A 525 12.81 0.08 -16.45
C PRO A 525 13.46 -0.12 -17.81
N PHE A 526 14.60 -0.80 -17.83
CA PHE A 526 15.31 -1.30 -19.03
C PHE A 526 15.79 -2.72 -18.74
N THR A 527 15.73 -3.57 -19.76
CA THR A 527 16.28 -4.93 -19.66
C THR A 527 17.80 -4.89 -19.68
N VAL A 528 18.38 -4.09 -20.60
CA VAL A 528 19.82 -4.03 -20.81
C VAL A 528 20.31 -2.60 -21.00
N VAL A 529 21.51 -2.31 -20.51
CA VAL A 529 22.25 -1.09 -20.84
C VAL A 529 23.48 -1.42 -21.67
N LEU A 530 23.66 -0.70 -22.78
CA LEU A 530 24.89 -0.71 -23.57
C LEU A 530 25.83 0.38 -23.06
N ALA A 531 27.05 -0.02 -22.73
CA ALA A 531 28.10 0.85 -22.19
C ALA A 531 29.30 0.88 -23.18
N PRO A 532 29.25 1.69 -24.23
CA PRO A 532 30.35 1.83 -25.18
C PRO A 532 31.47 2.69 -24.57
N LEU A 533 32.63 2.08 -24.35
CA LEU A 533 33.77 2.79 -23.76
C LEU A 533 34.48 3.65 -24.81
N ASN A 534 34.66 4.93 -24.48
CA ASN A 534 35.29 5.92 -25.37
C ASN A 534 34.62 6.05 -26.74
N MET A 535 33.31 5.93 -26.81
CA MET A 535 32.51 6.00 -28.06
C MET A 535 32.87 7.22 -28.93
N GLN A 536 33.17 8.37 -28.31
CA GLN A 536 33.50 9.62 -29.02
C GLN A 536 34.88 9.58 -29.68
N LYS A 537 35.76 8.64 -29.30
CA LYS A 537 37.15 8.54 -29.77
C LYS A 537 37.39 7.32 -30.68
N SER A 538 36.53 6.30 -30.59
CA SER A 538 36.63 5.06 -31.36
C SER A 538 35.42 4.90 -32.30
N PRO A 539 35.59 5.12 -33.61
CA PRO A 539 34.53 4.93 -34.60
C PRO A 539 33.95 3.51 -34.62
N ASP A 540 34.79 2.49 -34.41
CA ASP A 540 34.36 1.09 -34.39
C ASP A 540 33.46 0.78 -33.19
N VAL A 541 33.80 1.30 -32.01
CA VAL A 541 32.94 1.19 -30.82
C VAL A 541 31.62 1.92 -31.06
N ALA A 542 31.65 3.12 -31.64
CA ALA A 542 30.45 3.87 -31.96
C ALA A 542 29.53 3.12 -32.94
N ALA A 543 30.12 2.63 -34.06
CA ALA A 543 29.37 1.89 -35.08
C ALA A 543 28.75 0.62 -34.49
N LYS A 544 29.50 -0.15 -33.69
CA LYS A 544 28.96 -1.38 -33.08
C LYS A 544 27.89 -1.11 -32.02
N ALA A 545 28.04 -0.05 -31.24
CA ALA A 545 27.03 0.36 -30.28
C ALA A 545 25.70 0.73 -30.93
N GLU A 546 25.74 1.53 -32.01
CA GLU A 546 24.55 1.91 -32.77
C GLU A 546 23.89 0.71 -33.46
N GLU A 547 24.72 -0.18 -34.07
CA GLU A 547 24.22 -1.41 -34.70
C GLU A 547 23.48 -2.31 -33.69
N LEU A 548 24.14 -2.61 -32.55
CA LEU A 548 23.54 -3.48 -31.51
C LEU A 548 22.32 -2.84 -30.88
N TYR A 549 22.37 -1.53 -30.65
CA TYR A 549 21.23 -0.76 -30.15
C TYR A 549 20.01 -0.91 -31.06
N ALA A 550 20.17 -0.69 -32.34
CA ALA A 550 19.10 -0.84 -33.35
C ALA A 550 18.57 -2.29 -33.43
N GLN A 551 19.48 -3.27 -33.37
CA GLN A 551 19.10 -4.70 -33.35
C GLN A 551 18.26 -5.07 -32.15
N LEU A 552 18.65 -4.62 -30.95
CA LEU A 552 17.91 -4.87 -29.70
C LEU A 552 16.53 -4.20 -29.72
N GLN A 553 16.43 -2.95 -30.15
CA GLN A 553 15.15 -2.26 -30.34
C GLN A 553 14.23 -2.98 -31.33
N THR A 554 14.77 -3.42 -32.47
CA THR A 554 14.01 -4.19 -33.47
C THR A 554 13.52 -5.52 -32.89
N ALA A 555 14.31 -6.12 -32.00
CA ALA A 555 13.95 -7.35 -31.30
C ALA A 555 12.95 -7.14 -30.14
N GLY A 556 12.51 -5.90 -29.86
CA GLY A 556 11.57 -5.58 -28.78
C GLY A 556 12.20 -5.57 -27.39
N VAL A 557 13.53 -5.51 -27.28
CA VAL A 557 14.23 -5.44 -26.00
C VAL A 557 14.26 -3.99 -25.51
N ASP A 558 13.87 -3.77 -24.26
CA ASP A 558 13.99 -2.47 -23.56
C ASP A 558 15.49 -2.16 -23.31
N VAL A 559 16.12 -1.42 -24.22
CA VAL A 559 17.56 -1.11 -24.19
C VAL A 559 17.82 0.36 -23.91
N LEU A 560 18.78 0.64 -23.04
CA LEU A 560 19.35 1.98 -22.80
C LEU A 560 20.76 2.03 -23.39
N LEU A 561 21.04 3.05 -24.20
CA LEU A 561 22.41 3.33 -24.67
C LEU A 561 23.03 4.44 -23.83
N ASP A 562 24.11 4.13 -23.10
CA ASP A 562 24.86 5.15 -22.36
C ASP A 562 25.94 5.77 -23.24
N ASP A 563 25.57 6.80 -23.98
CA ASP A 563 26.42 7.53 -24.92
C ASP A 563 27.18 8.71 -24.27
N ARG A 564 27.23 8.78 -22.94
CA ARG A 564 27.95 9.84 -22.22
C ARG A 564 29.48 9.67 -22.34
N ALA A 565 30.18 10.80 -22.36
CA ALA A 565 31.64 10.84 -22.34
C ALA A 565 32.18 10.76 -20.89
N LEU A 566 31.81 9.70 -20.15
CA LEU A 566 32.22 9.51 -18.77
C LEU A 566 33.29 8.42 -18.62
N ARG A 567 34.00 8.43 -17.49
CA ARG A 567 34.93 7.34 -17.12
C ARG A 567 34.11 6.07 -16.83
N PRO A 568 34.59 4.87 -17.23
CA PRO A 568 33.86 3.61 -17.06
C PRO A 568 33.36 3.38 -15.63
N GLY A 569 34.18 3.65 -14.59
CA GLY A 569 33.81 3.48 -13.21
C GLY A 569 32.61 4.33 -12.77
N VAL A 570 32.46 5.54 -13.31
CA VAL A 570 31.31 6.41 -13.03
C VAL A 570 30.04 5.87 -13.72
N MET A 571 30.16 5.47 -14.98
CA MET A 571 29.03 4.87 -15.74
C MET A 571 28.55 3.59 -15.05
N PHE A 572 29.47 2.73 -14.62
CA PHE A 572 29.12 1.45 -14.00
C PHE A 572 28.47 1.65 -12.64
N ALA A 573 28.96 2.60 -11.84
CA ALA A 573 28.33 2.94 -10.55
C ALA A 573 26.89 3.48 -10.74
N ASP A 574 26.66 4.30 -11.78
CA ASP A 574 25.31 4.74 -12.13
C ASP A 574 24.42 3.54 -12.53
N HIS A 575 24.91 2.62 -13.38
CA HIS A 575 24.12 1.45 -13.81
C HIS A 575 23.78 0.53 -12.64
N GLU A 576 24.68 0.38 -11.66
CA GLU A 576 24.45 -0.40 -10.45
C GLU A 576 23.44 0.27 -9.52
N LEU A 577 23.55 1.59 -9.31
CA LEU A 577 22.58 2.35 -8.55
C LEU A 577 21.16 2.27 -9.16
N LEU A 578 21.07 2.39 -10.49
CA LEU A 578 19.82 2.29 -11.23
C LEU A 578 19.23 0.87 -11.21
N GLY A 579 20.06 -0.15 -11.01
CA GLY A 579 19.61 -1.53 -10.94
C GLY A 579 19.23 -2.15 -12.27
N ILE A 580 19.80 -1.68 -13.41
CA ILE A 580 19.50 -2.27 -14.72
C ILE A 580 20.04 -3.71 -14.75
N PRO A 581 19.19 -4.72 -15.04
CA PRO A 581 19.55 -6.14 -14.84
C PRO A 581 20.78 -6.59 -15.61
N HIS A 582 20.96 -6.09 -16.84
CA HIS A 582 22.01 -6.56 -17.73
C HIS A 582 22.82 -5.40 -18.28
N ARG A 583 24.15 -5.53 -18.30
CA ARG A 583 25.07 -4.55 -18.88
C ARG A 583 25.95 -5.22 -19.92
N VAL A 584 26.01 -4.63 -21.13
CA VAL A 584 26.94 -5.03 -22.20
C VAL A 584 27.95 -3.92 -22.40
N ILE A 585 29.21 -4.24 -22.21
CA ILE A 585 30.34 -3.31 -22.37
C ILE A 585 30.93 -3.53 -23.77
N ILE A 586 31.01 -2.44 -24.53
CA ILE A 586 31.60 -2.41 -25.87
C ILE A 586 32.90 -1.63 -25.78
N SER A 587 34.03 -2.30 -25.97
CA SER A 587 35.37 -1.70 -25.91
C SER A 587 36.15 -2.02 -27.19
N GLU A 588 37.10 -1.16 -27.52
CA GLU A 588 37.96 -1.37 -28.69
C GLU A 588 38.74 -2.68 -28.60
N ARG A 589 39.31 -2.97 -27.41
CA ARG A 589 40.00 -4.24 -27.15
C ARG A 589 39.09 -5.45 -27.33
N GLY A 590 37.84 -5.36 -26.85
CA GLY A 590 36.85 -6.43 -27.01
C GLY A 590 36.52 -6.67 -28.46
N LEU A 591 36.26 -5.59 -29.24
CA LEU A 591 35.98 -5.68 -30.69
C LEU A 591 37.13 -6.31 -31.45
N GLN A 592 38.39 -5.95 -31.15
CA GLN A 592 39.59 -6.56 -31.74
C GLN A 592 39.69 -8.08 -31.43
N ALA A 593 39.23 -8.51 -30.24
CA ALA A 593 39.15 -9.90 -29.88
C ALA A 593 37.88 -10.63 -30.40
N GLY A 594 36.95 -9.92 -31.04
CA GLY A 594 35.69 -10.46 -31.52
C GLY A 594 34.66 -10.75 -30.39
N GLU A 595 34.83 -10.12 -29.22
CA GLU A 595 34.03 -10.39 -28.02
C GLU A 595 33.49 -9.10 -27.42
N LEU A 596 32.31 -9.17 -26.77
CA LEU A 596 31.76 -8.16 -25.88
C LEU A 596 31.72 -8.69 -24.47
N GLU A 597 31.85 -7.78 -23.49
CA GLU A 597 31.77 -8.17 -22.08
C GLU A 597 30.36 -7.97 -21.55
N TYR A 598 29.79 -9.02 -20.98
CA TYR A 598 28.47 -8.99 -20.34
C TYR A 598 28.64 -9.09 -18.83
N LYS A 599 27.81 -8.34 -18.09
CA LYS A 599 27.73 -8.37 -16.64
C LYS A 599 26.28 -8.32 -16.17
N ALA A 600 25.87 -9.30 -15.35
CA ALA A 600 24.58 -9.28 -14.67
C ALA A 600 24.64 -8.40 -13.41
N ARG A 601 23.56 -7.66 -13.12
CA ARG A 601 23.39 -6.88 -11.89
C ARG A 601 23.21 -7.78 -10.65
N SER A 602 22.68 -8.98 -10.85
CA SER A 602 22.47 -9.97 -9.78
C SER A 602 23.77 -10.55 -9.18
N GLY A 603 24.93 -10.26 -9.78
CA GLY A 603 26.23 -10.73 -9.33
C GLY A 603 26.92 -11.66 -10.35
N GLY A 604 27.92 -12.43 -9.90
CA GLY A 604 28.75 -13.29 -10.74
C GLY A 604 29.89 -12.53 -11.45
N ASP A 605 30.77 -13.23 -12.15
CA ASP A 605 31.84 -12.63 -12.92
C ASP A 605 31.36 -12.10 -14.29
N ALA A 606 32.11 -11.18 -14.85
CA ALA A 606 31.84 -10.72 -16.22
C ALA A 606 32.13 -11.87 -17.22
N VAL A 607 31.22 -12.03 -18.17
CA VAL A 607 31.30 -13.08 -19.20
C VAL A 607 31.61 -12.46 -20.55
N LYS A 608 32.53 -13.06 -21.30
CA LYS A 608 32.82 -12.68 -22.67
C LYS A 608 31.90 -13.43 -23.62
N VAL A 609 31.21 -12.68 -24.46
CA VAL A 609 30.25 -13.19 -25.44
C VAL A 609 30.73 -12.81 -26.83
N PRO A 610 30.83 -13.74 -27.80
CA PRO A 610 31.17 -13.42 -29.17
C PRO A 610 30.24 -12.35 -29.76
N VAL A 611 30.77 -11.41 -30.51
CA VAL A 611 29.99 -10.30 -31.09
C VAL A 611 28.83 -10.81 -31.94
N ALA A 612 28.99 -11.96 -32.62
CA ALA A 612 27.95 -12.57 -33.47
C ALA A 612 26.77 -13.11 -32.64
N ASP A 613 27.03 -13.53 -31.40
CA ASP A 613 26.05 -14.25 -30.56
C ASP A 613 25.33 -13.34 -29.55
N ILE A 614 25.79 -12.09 -29.37
CA ILE A 614 25.33 -11.19 -28.29
C ILE A 614 23.82 -10.92 -28.32
N LEU A 615 23.25 -10.77 -29.52
CA LEU A 615 21.81 -10.53 -29.67
C LEU A 615 21.00 -11.76 -29.21
N ALA A 616 21.41 -12.95 -29.63
CA ALA A 616 20.76 -14.21 -29.22
C ALA A 616 20.94 -14.44 -27.72
N PHE A 617 22.12 -14.16 -27.19
CA PHE A 617 22.41 -14.25 -25.76
C PHE A 617 21.47 -13.35 -24.93
N ILE A 618 21.35 -12.06 -25.28
CA ILE A 618 20.48 -11.12 -24.55
C ILE A 618 19.00 -11.52 -24.64
N LYS A 619 18.55 -12.06 -25.77
CA LYS A 619 17.17 -12.54 -25.93
C LYS A 619 16.87 -13.80 -25.13
N GLY A 620 17.88 -14.54 -24.72
CA GLY A 620 17.75 -15.74 -23.89
C GLY A 620 17.80 -15.49 -22.38
N LEU A 621 18.06 -14.23 -21.96
CA LEU A 621 18.05 -13.80 -20.55
C LEU A 621 16.62 -13.54 -20.07
#